data_88e56d9fa229039a686651cd36ddf11c
#
_entry.id   88e56d9fa229039a686651cd36ddf11c
#
_cell.length_a   1.000
_cell.length_b   1.000
_cell.length_c   1.000
_cell.angle_alpha   90.00
_cell.angle_beta   90.00
_cell.angle_gamma   90.00
#
_symmetry.space_group_name_H-M   'P 1'
#
loop_
_entity.id
_entity.type
_entity.pdbx_description
1 polymer ?
#
loop_
_entity_poly.entity_id
_entity_poly.type
_entity_poly.pdbx_seq_one_letter_code
_entity_poly.pdbx_strand_id
1 'polypeptide(L)'
;MDLENNYIGCTDLENGETAPTSLTRRGFMSGAAVLGIALAGSLAGCATESTGPEKASKDSTEKTGAGTAAPDTIDETVDVDIVVVGAGISGLSAAVQASENGNTVLVLEKAAAAGGNGAGTEGIFAVGSSLQKEQNIEIDAVEIIRTELEESQWRSSGALWYDMVSHSAENLDWLQNNGVTFSGIVDNYGSGLFNTMHWWADNAGAVGYVPAMQAAAEANGATFRFATAATSLVIAENGTVAGVYAQDESGQVLQVNAKAVILASGGIGTNTELLPEAGMPQDALDDMIVMCVPTVSGDGFTMARAAGCKSYLPNASIQSFCAIEGFPMDTEPPYSTLNCGSAIATCGLGIWVDQDALRFTDESISLTFNVATPAITCMGNRESYVIFTQTLLDSLSADPADKEYLDAALETTLGKSVFEAESYEQLAELCELDPTVLTDTIEMYNGFCAQGFDGQFGKPANFLNPLAEPPYYAAKISNLFIVVDGGIATNIRAEVLNDERMPIPGLYAVGLDGAMLWHNVYTQNMPGTCVANNVHTGRNAANSAKEYIKGTV
;
A
#
# COMPACT_ATOMS: atom_id res chain seq x y z
N MET A 1 -41.90 26.30 16.73
CA MET A 1 -41.22 25.93 15.45
C MET A 1 -40.63 24.58 15.71
N ASP A 2 -41.43 23.57 15.37
CA ASP A 2 -41.18 22.19 15.71
C ASP A 2 -40.21 21.58 14.68
N LEU A 3 -39.12 21.04 15.17
CA LEU A 3 -38.23 20.19 14.36
C LEU A 3 -38.64 18.74 14.61
N GLU A 4 -39.47 18.21 13.73
CA GLU A 4 -39.81 16.81 13.73
C GLU A 4 -38.65 15.97 13.17
N ASN A 5 -38.27 14.97 13.94
CA ASN A 5 -37.34 13.88 13.64
C ASN A 5 -37.85 13.06 12.45
N ASN A 6 -37.09 13.00 11.38
CA ASN A 6 -37.21 11.95 10.38
C ASN A 6 -36.10 10.89 10.57
N TYR A 7 -36.34 9.95 11.45
CA TYR A 7 -35.68 8.65 11.41
C TYR A 7 -36.41 7.81 10.35
N ILE A 8 -35.73 7.50 9.27
CA ILE A 8 -36.21 6.49 8.31
C ILE A 8 -35.94 5.10 8.94
N GLY A 9 -37.01 4.47 9.38
CA GLY A 9 -36.98 3.11 9.90
C GLY A 9 -36.82 2.10 8.76
N CYS A 10 -35.91 1.17 8.93
CA CYS A 10 -35.88 -0.08 8.15
C CYS A 10 -37.10 -0.94 8.48
N THR A 11 -38.11 -0.91 7.63
CA THR A 11 -39.09 -1.98 7.48
C THR A 11 -39.43 -2.06 6.00
N ASP A 12 -39.18 -3.24 5.45
CA ASP A 12 -39.77 -3.94 4.32
C ASP A 12 -38.71 -4.58 3.40
N LEU A 13 -38.20 -5.72 3.84
CA LEU A 13 -37.66 -6.74 2.95
C LEU A 13 -38.41 -8.06 3.20
N GLU A 14 -39.66 -8.11 2.74
CA GLU A 14 -40.30 -9.35 2.35
C GLU A 14 -40.31 -9.39 0.82
N ASN A 15 -39.38 -10.12 0.22
CA ASN A 15 -39.63 -10.97 -0.95
C ASN A 15 -38.35 -11.75 -1.26
N GLY A 16 -38.47 -13.08 -1.18
CA GLY A 16 -37.39 -14.02 -1.36
C GLY A 16 -36.80 -13.98 -2.77
N GLU A 17 -35.55 -13.60 -2.83
CA GLU A 17 -34.61 -14.08 -3.84
C GLU A 17 -33.38 -14.60 -3.10
N THR A 18 -33.05 -15.84 -3.40
CA THR A 18 -31.92 -16.57 -2.87
C THR A 18 -30.63 -15.80 -3.15
N ALA A 19 -29.92 -15.41 -2.09
CA ALA A 19 -28.56 -14.92 -2.17
C ALA A 19 -27.71 -15.87 -3.02
N PRO A 20 -26.85 -15.37 -3.92
CA PRO A 20 -25.88 -16.23 -4.58
C PRO A 20 -24.92 -16.77 -3.53
N THR A 21 -25.07 -18.05 -3.24
CA THR A 21 -24.12 -18.85 -2.49
C THR A 21 -22.83 -18.94 -3.27
N SER A 22 -21.74 -18.66 -2.58
CA SER A 22 -20.34 -18.72 -2.96
C SER A 22 -19.72 -17.39 -3.40
N LEU A 23 -19.28 -16.61 -2.42
CA LEU A 23 -18.04 -15.86 -2.55
C LEU A 23 -16.95 -16.89 -2.89
N THR A 24 -16.61 -16.99 -4.17
CA THR A 24 -15.47 -17.81 -4.53
C THR A 24 -14.23 -17.12 -3.97
N ARG A 25 -13.55 -17.78 -3.05
CA ARG A 25 -12.30 -17.40 -2.38
C ARG A 25 -11.22 -16.80 -3.30
N ARG A 26 -11.33 -17.02 -4.61
CA ARG A 26 -10.39 -16.52 -5.62
C ARG A 26 -10.36 -14.99 -5.78
N GLY A 27 -11.41 -14.27 -5.43
CA GLY A 27 -11.43 -12.80 -5.55
C GLY A 27 -10.80 -12.06 -4.35
N PHE A 28 -10.86 -12.68 -3.16
CA PHE A 28 -10.45 -12.01 -1.92
C PHE A 28 -8.94 -12.11 -1.64
N MET A 29 -8.28 -13.15 -2.15
CA MET A 29 -6.94 -13.54 -1.70
C MET A 29 -5.85 -13.40 -2.77
N SER A 30 -6.16 -12.97 -3.99
CA SER A 30 -5.17 -12.81 -5.05
C SER A 30 -4.18 -11.65 -4.81
N GLY A 31 -4.48 -10.76 -3.90
CA GLY A 31 -3.69 -9.55 -3.67
C GLY A 31 -2.41 -9.72 -2.88
N ALA A 32 -2.33 -10.74 -2.04
CA ALA A 32 -1.14 -10.94 -1.20
C ALA A 32 -0.04 -11.77 -1.88
N ALA A 33 -0.39 -12.53 -2.92
CA ALA A 33 0.50 -13.56 -3.47
C ALA A 33 1.49 -13.10 -4.55
N VAL A 34 1.37 -11.88 -5.11
CA VAL A 34 2.08 -11.50 -6.34
C VAL A 34 3.40 -10.75 -6.12
N LEU A 35 3.76 -10.36 -4.90
CA LEU A 35 4.99 -9.61 -4.63
C LEU A 35 6.29 -10.44 -4.67
N GLY A 36 6.21 -11.76 -4.83
CA GLY A 36 7.38 -12.66 -4.81
C GLY A 36 8.13 -12.84 -6.14
N ILE A 37 7.61 -12.36 -7.27
CA ILE A 37 8.11 -12.77 -8.60
C ILE A 37 9.41 -12.07 -9.05
N ALA A 38 9.85 -11.00 -8.42
CA ALA A 38 10.98 -10.20 -8.89
C ALA A 38 12.38 -10.63 -8.39
N LEU A 39 12.53 -11.71 -7.61
CA LEU A 39 13.80 -12.07 -6.97
C LEU A 39 14.44 -13.40 -7.40
N ALA A 40 13.88 -14.14 -8.38
CA ALA A 40 14.44 -15.39 -8.84
C ALA A 40 15.41 -15.23 -10.02
N GLY A 41 16.45 -14.42 -9.84
CA GLY A 41 17.52 -14.29 -10.84
C GLY A 41 18.88 -13.98 -10.20
N SER A 42 19.62 -15.03 -9.85
CA SER A 42 21.03 -15.02 -9.45
C SER A 42 21.35 -15.04 -7.95
N LEU A 43 21.35 -16.23 -7.34
CA LEU A 43 22.28 -16.58 -6.27
C LEU A 43 22.68 -18.05 -6.41
N ALA A 44 23.70 -18.31 -7.23
CA ALA A 44 24.50 -19.52 -7.12
C ALA A 44 25.84 -19.12 -6.48
N GLY A 45 26.12 -19.60 -5.28
CA GLY A 45 27.49 -19.66 -4.79
C GLY A 45 27.71 -19.35 -3.32
N CYS A 46 28.05 -20.42 -2.59
CA CYS A 46 28.84 -20.53 -1.37
C CYS A 46 28.16 -20.36 -0.01
N ALA A 47 27.86 -21.52 0.56
CA ALA A 47 27.69 -21.71 1.99
C ALA A 47 28.99 -21.41 2.77
N THR A 48 28.91 -20.59 3.82
CA THR A 48 29.81 -20.62 4.97
C THR A 48 29.04 -20.33 6.26
N GLU A 49 29.39 -21.03 7.28
CA GLU A 49 28.76 -21.24 8.57
C GLU A 49 28.39 -19.95 9.33
N SER A 50 27.26 -20.03 10.02
CA SER A 50 26.74 -19.00 10.92
C SER A 50 27.50 -18.95 12.23
N THR A 51 28.05 -17.80 12.58
CA THR A 51 28.32 -17.40 13.96
C THR A 51 27.43 -16.22 14.33
N GLY A 52 26.78 -16.30 15.49
CA GLY A 52 25.75 -15.42 15.97
C GLY A 52 26.14 -13.94 16.12
N PRO A 53 25.14 -13.06 16.34
CA PRO A 53 25.33 -11.62 16.23
C PRO A 53 26.12 -11.02 17.39
N GLU A 54 27.24 -10.43 17.06
CA GLU A 54 27.96 -9.50 17.93
C GLU A 54 27.24 -8.14 17.93
N LYS A 55 26.96 -7.60 19.11
CA LYS A 55 26.39 -6.27 19.29
C LYS A 55 27.33 -5.21 18.68
N ALA A 56 26.85 -4.57 17.61
CA ALA A 56 27.52 -3.41 17.03
C ALA A 56 27.47 -2.23 18.02
N SER A 57 28.64 -1.67 18.30
CA SER A 57 28.83 -0.50 19.14
C SER A 57 28.23 0.75 18.47
N LYS A 58 27.44 1.52 19.24
CA LYS A 58 27.07 2.89 18.91
C LYS A 58 28.35 3.76 18.94
N ASP A 59 28.81 4.17 17.78
CA ASP A 59 29.46 5.48 17.61
C ASP A 59 29.78 5.74 16.13
N SER A 60 28.92 6.54 15.48
CA SER A 60 29.31 7.44 14.37
C SER A 60 28.11 8.30 14.01
N THR A 61 27.96 9.43 14.71
CA THR A 61 27.17 10.56 14.23
C THR A 61 27.93 11.23 13.07
N GLU A 62 27.84 10.69 11.87
CA GLU A 62 28.05 11.46 10.65
C GLU A 62 26.72 12.10 10.26
N LYS A 63 26.67 13.42 10.40
CA LYS A 63 25.61 14.24 9.80
C LYS A 63 25.77 14.14 8.30
N THR A 64 25.05 13.24 7.67
CA THR A 64 24.92 13.19 6.21
C THR A 64 24.06 14.35 5.76
N GLY A 65 24.70 15.38 5.26
CA GLY A 65 24.09 16.38 4.37
C GLY A 65 23.82 15.74 3.01
N ALA A 66 23.02 14.68 2.98
CA ALA A 66 22.62 14.00 1.76
C ALA A 66 21.50 14.80 1.10
N GLY A 67 21.67 15.13 -0.20
CA GLY A 67 20.57 15.65 -1.01
C GLY A 67 20.87 16.81 -1.96
N THR A 68 21.90 17.64 -1.70
CA THR A 68 22.23 18.77 -2.61
C THR A 68 23.73 18.95 -2.88
N ALA A 69 24.60 18.14 -2.27
CA ALA A 69 26.03 18.24 -2.52
C ALA A 69 26.39 17.66 -3.90
N ALA A 70 27.08 18.44 -4.73
CA ALA A 70 27.64 17.93 -5.97
C ALA A 70 28.73 16.88 -5.66
N PRO A 71 28.78 15.76 -6.40
CA PRO A 71 29.86 14.80 -6.26
C PRO A 71 31.22 15.42 -6.65
N ASP A 72 32.32 14.92 -6.09
CA ASP A 72 33.68 15.40 -6.39
C ASP A 72 34.11 15.12 -7.82
N THR A 73 33.55 14.10 -8.45
CA THR A 73 33.83 13.72 -9.85
C THR A 73 32.53 13.39 -10.56
N ILE A 74 32.48 13.74 -11.85
CA ILE A 74 31.37 13.42 -12.76
C ILE A 74 32.00 12.65 -13.92
N ASP A 75 31.55 11.42 -14.16
CA ASP A 75 32.07 10.57 -15.22
C ASP A 75 31.33 10.76 -16.54
N GLU A 76 30.00 11.02 -16.47
CA GLU A 76 29.14 11.24 -17.64
C GLU A 76 28.19 12.42 -17.39
N THR A 77 27.91 13.21 -18.43
CA THR A 77 26.88 14.25 -18.40
C THR A 77 25.89 14.04 -19.53
N VAL A 78 24.59 14.11 -19.22
CA VAL A 78 23.49 13.95 -20.17
C VAL A 78 22.54 15.14 -20.06
N ASP A 79 22.08 15.66 -21.19
CA ASP A 79 21.10 16.74 -21.25
C ASP A 79 19.75 16.23 -21.76
N VAL A 80 18.66 16.52 -21.01
CA VAL A 80 17.29 16.16 -21.37
C VAL A 80 16.32 17.30 -21.01
N ASP A 81 15.09 17.24 -21.51
CA ASP A 81 14.05 18.17 -21.07
C ASP A 81 13.52 17.77 -19.68
N ILE A 82 13.27 16.47 -19.47
CA ILE A 82 12.70 15.96 -18.24
C ILE A 82 13.47 14.71 -17.79
N VAL A 83 13.89 14.69 -16.52
CA VAL A 83 14.35 13.46 -15.87
C VAL A 83 13.29 12.96 -14.92
N VAL A 84 12.98 11.65 -14.99
CA VAL A 84 12.05 10.95 -14.08
C VAL A 84 12.87 10.04 -13.17
N VAL A 85 12.71 10.18 -11.87
CA VAL A 85 13.40 9.37 -10.85
C VAL A 85 12.48 8.28 -10.35
N GLY A 86 12.70 7.05 -10.81
CA GLY A 86 11.91 5.85 -10.53
C GLY A 86 11.07 5.41 -11.73
N ALA A 87 11.04 4.08 -11.98
CA ALA A 87 10.27 3.44 -13.05
C ALA A 87 9.11 2.58 -12.51
N GLY A 88 8.48 3.01 -11.39
CA GLY A 88 7.23 2.47 -10.90
C GLY A 88 6.02 2.97 -11.70
N ILE A 89 4.79 2.73 -11.21
CA ILE A 89 3.55 3.16 -11.92
C ILE A 89 3.56 4.64 -12.26
N SER A 90 3.84 5.50 -11.28
CA SER A 90 3.80 6.95 -11.49
C SER A 90 4.92 7.45 -12.41
N GLY A 91 6.12 6.87 -12.29
CA GLY A 91 7.25 7.20 -13.13
C GLY A 91 7.05 6.79 -14.60
N LEU A 92 6.52 5.58 -14.83
CA LEU A 92 6.17 5.11 -16.17
C LEU A 92 5.06 5.98 -16.79
N SER A 93 4.02 6.34 -16.03
CA SER A 93 2.97 7.26 -16.49
C SER A 93 3.53 8.62 -16.84
N ALA A 94 4.45 9.17 -16.02
CA ALA A 94 5.12 10.44 -16.30
C ALA A 94 5.99 10.35 -17.56
N ALA A 95 6.74 9.27 -17.73
CA ALA A 95 7.62 9.07 -18.87
C ALA A 95 6.85 8.97 -20.20
N VAL A 96 5.75 8.18 -20.23
CA VAL A 96 4.90 8.09 -21.42
C VAL A 96 4.30 9.44 -21.74
N GLN A 97 3.63 10.10 -20.78
CA GLN A 97 2.98 11.39 -21.03
C GLN A 97 3.99 12.48 -21.44
N ALA A 98 5.18 12.52 -20.82
CA ALA A 98 6.22 13.51 -21.16
C ALA A 98 6.77 13.30 -22.57
N SER A 99 7.00 12.05 -22.99
CA SER A 99 7.45 11.72 -24.34
C SER A 99 6.36 11.94 -25.39
N GLU A 100 5.08 11.60 -25.11
CA GLU A 100 3.93 11.99 -25.95
C GLU A 100 3.83 13.52 -26.12
N ASN A 101 4.23 14.28 -25.12
CA ASN A 101 4.29 15.73 -25.15
C ASN A 101 5.44 16.28 -26.04
N GLY A 102 6.32 15.41 -26.53
CA GLY A 102 7.46 15.75 -27.39
C GLY A 102 8.72 16.20 -26.63
N ASN A 103 8.78 15.94 -25.32
CA ASN A 103 9.99 16.18 -24.52
C ASN A 103 11.00 15.05 -24.67
N THR A 104 12.30 15.37 -24.58
CA THR A 104 13.33 14.36 -24.34
C THR A 104 13.29 13.90 -22.90
N VAL A 105 13.19 12.58 -22.67
CA VAL A 105 12.98 12.01 -21.34
C VAL A 105 14.04 10.97 -21.02
N LEU A 106 14.64 11.08 -19.82
CA LEU A 106 15.46 10.04 -19.22
C LEU A 106 14.79 9.56 -17.93
N VAL A 107 14.59 8.25 -17.80
CA VAL A 107 14.13 7.60 -16.59
C VAL A 107 15.31 6.94 -15.89
N LEU A 108 15.52 7.26 -14.62
CA LEU A 108 16.52 6.63 -13.75
C LEU A 108 15.81 5.67 -12.83
N GLU A 109 16.20 4.39 -12.84
CA GLU A 109 15.66 3.37 -11.97
C GLU A 109 16.79 2.69 -11.17
N LYS A 110 16.63 2.68 -9.86
CA LYS A 110 17.61 2.12 -8.92
C LYS A 110 17.69 0.58 -9.02
N ALA A 111 16.56 -0.08 -9.31
CA ALA A 111 16.51 -1.51 -9.55
C ALA A 111 16.99 -1.87 -10.97
N ALA A 112 17.25 -3.16 -11.18
CA ALA A 112 17.64 -3.70 -12.49
C ALA A 112 16.49 -3.74 -13.51
N ALA A 113 15.23 -3.48 -13.08
CA ALA A 113 14.04 -3.51 -13.93
C ALA A 113 12.99 -2.51 -13.43
N ALA A 114 12.07 -2.13 -14.30
CA ALA A 114 10.91 -1.31 -13.97
C ALA A 114 9.88 -2.08 -13.14
N GLY A 115 9.03 -1.34 -12.41
CA GLY A 115 7.86 -1.86 -11.71
C GLY A 115 7.77 -1.41 -10.24
N GLY A 116 8.82 -1.58 -9.46
CA GLY A 116 8.77 -1.31 -8.02
C GLY A 116 7.59 -2.02 -7.35
N ASN A 117 6.98 -1.41 -6.31
CA ASN A 117 5.76 -1.94 -5.70
C ASN A 117 4.59 -2.04 -6.69
N GLY A 118 4.63 -1.27 -7.77
CA GLY A 118 3.60 -1.29 -8.80
C GLY A 118 3.45 -2.62 -9.54
N ALA A 119 4.52 -3.43 -9.58
CA ALA A 119 4.48 -4.76 -10.18
C ALA A 119 3.49 -5.71 -9.46
N GLY A 120 3.32 -5.53 -8.14
CA GLY A 120 2.40 -6.32 -7.33
C GLY A 120 0.97 -5.77 -7.25
N THR A 121 0.66 -4.64 -7.90
CA THR A 121 -0.71 -4.09 -7.87
C THR A 121 -1.64 -4.88 -8.78
N GLU A 122 -2.92 -4.94 -8.42
CA GLU A 122 -3.91 -5.81 -9.08
C GLU A 122 -4.80 -5.08 -10.08
N GLY A 123 -4.92 -3.77 -9.97
CA GLY A 123 -5.79 -2.97 -10.82
C GLY A 123 -5.78 -1.49 -10.47
N ILE A 124 -6.75 -0.76 -11.02
CA ILE A 124 -6.87 0.70 -10.91
C ILE A 124 -8.31 1.10 -10.64
N PHE A 125 -8.49 2.19 -9.88
CA PHE A 125 -9.77 2.87 -9.72
C PHE A 125 -10.16 3.66 -10.98
N ALA A 126 -11.45 3.58 -11.36
CA ALA A 126 -12.05 4.54 -12.26
C ALA A 126 -13.55 4.69 -12.02
N VAL A 127 -14.10 5.85 -12.41
CA VAL A 127 -15.54 6.17 -12.40
C VAL A 127 -15.97 6.65 -13.78
N GLY A 128 -17.06 6.06 -14.28
CA GLY A 128 -17.62 6.41 -15.58
C GLY A 128 -16.84 5.83 -16.78
N SER A 129 -16.05 4.79 -16.54
CA SER A 129 -15.26 4.10 -17.57
C SER A 129 -16.16 3.41 -18.62
N SER A 130 -15.58 3.06 -19.77
CA SER A 130 -16.24 2.23 -20.78
C SER A 130 -16.63 0.86 -20.24
N LEU A 131 -15.75 0.22 -19.45
CA LEU A 131 -16.00 -1.09 -18.84
C LEU A 131 -17.16 -1.04 -17.81
N GLN A 132 -17.26 0.01 -17.02
CA GLN A 132 -18.40 0.20 -16.11
C GLN A 132 -19.71 0.36 -16.87
N LYS A 133 -19.73 1.16 -17.94
CA LYS A 133 -20.92 1.35 -18.79
C LYS A 133 -21.39 0.05 -19.44
N GLU A 134 -20.46 -0.78 -19.93
CA GLU A 134 -20.77 -2.10 -20.51
C GLU A 134 -21.41 -3.04 -19.48
N GLN A 135 -21.09 -2.91 -18.21
CA GLN A 135 -21.59 -3.71 -17.09
C GLN A 135 -22.79 -3.06 -16.37
N ASN A 136 -23.29 -1.93 -16.86
CA ASN A 136 -24.36 -1.14 -16.24
C ASN A 136 -24.03 -0.71 -14.79
N ILE A 137 -22.77 -0.41 -14.51
CA ILE A 137 -22.31 0.13 -13.23
C ILE A 137 -22.36 1.65 -13.32
N GLU A 138 -23.25 2.24 -12.53
CA GLU A 138 -23.39 3.70 -12.40
C GLU A 138 -22.97 4.12 -10.99
N ILE A 139 -22.04 5.08 -10.90
CA ILE A 139 -21.51 5.59 -9.63
C ILE A 139 -21.49 7.11 -9.70
N ASP A 140 -22.01 7.74 -8.64
CA ASP A 140 -21.92 9.20 -8.48
C ASP A 140 -20.53 9.60 -7.99
N ALA A 141 -19.78 10.31 -8.83
CA ALA A 141 -18.46 10.83 -8.49
C ALA A 141 -18.48 11.77 -7.26
N VAL A 142 -19.57 12.49 -7.05
CA VAL A 142 -19.73 13.39 -5.90
C VAL A 142 -19.89 12.59 -4.61
N GLU A 143 -20.64 11.48 -4.66
CA GLU A 143 -20.81 10.58 -3.52
C GLU A 143 -19.47 10.00 -3.08
N ILE A 144 -18.63 9.53 -4.02
CA ILE A 144 -17.28 9.04 -3.74
C ILE A 144 -16.43 10.11 -3.03
N ILE A 145 -16.34 11.31 -3.61
CA ILE A 145 -15.53 12.38 -3.05
C ILE A 145 -16.01 12.73 -1.64
N ARG A 146 -17.33 12.76 -1.45
CA ARG A 146 -17.91 13.04 -0.15
C ARG A 146 -17.58 11.96 0.87
N THR A 147 -17.70 10.69 0.51
CA THR A 147 -17.36 9.55 1.37
C THR A 147 -15.92 9.66 1.87
N GLU A 148 -14.95 9.91 0.98
CA GLU A 148 -13.54 10.05 1.36
C GLU A 148 -13.28 11.28 2.25
N LEU A 149 -13.96 12.38 1.99
CA LEU A 149 -13.85 13.57 2.85
C LEU A 149 -14.43 13.31 4.25
N GLU A 150 -15.54 12.59 4.36
CA GLU A 150 -16.17 12.21 5.63
C GLU A 150 -15.27 11.24 6.41
N GLU A 151 -14.73 10.21 5.78
CA GLU A 151 -13.79 9.26 6.39
C GLU A 151 -12.52 9.93 6.91
N SER A 152 -11.95 10.85 6.14
CA SER A 152 -10.80 11.65 6.59
C SER A 152 -11.17 12.77 7.56
N GLN A 153 -12.43 12.84 8.03
CA GLN A 153 -12.94 13.93 8.87
C GLN A 153 -12.70 15.31 8.23
N TRP A 154 -12.87 15.42 6.92
CA TRP A 154 -12.66 16.62 6.11
C TRP A 154 -11.23 17.19 6.12
N ARG A 155 -10.25 16.36 6.47
CA ARG A 155 -8.82 16.77 6.52
C ARG A 155 -8.08 16.52 5.21
N SER A 156 -8.56 15.62 4.36
CA SER A 156 -7.98 15.37 3.03
C SER A 156 -8.36 16.47 2.03
N SER A 157 -7.67 16.50 0.89
CA SER A 157 -7.88 17.53 -0.12
C SER A 157 -9.01 17.18 -1.08
N GLY A 158 -10.18 17.79 -0.93
CA GLY A 158 -11.28 17.62 -1.86
C GLY A 158 -10.95 18.07 -3.29
N ALA A 159 -10.03 19.02 -3.47
CA ALA A 159 -9.58 19.44 -4.80
C ALA A 159 -8.78 18.34 -5.53
N LEU A 160 -7.90 17.64 -4.81
CA LEU A 160 -7.13 16.53 -5.37
C LEU A 160 -8.04 15.32 -5.66
N TRP A 161 -8.99 15.03 -4.77
CA TRP A 161 -10.01 13.99 -4.99
C TRP A 161 -10.84 14.30 -6.24
N TYR A 162 -11.35 15.53 -6.35
CA TYR A 162 -12.14 15.95 -7.51
C TYR A 162 -11.33 15.82 -8.81
N ASP A 163 -10.08 16.27 -8.80
CA ASP A 163 -9.21 16.21 -9.99
C ASP A 163 -8.96 14.76 -10.42
N MET A 164 -8.56 13.88 -9.51
CA MET A 164 -8.32 12.47 -9.81
C MET A 164 -9.58 11.75 -10.28
N VAL A 165 -10.70 11.89 -9.57
CA VAL A 165 -11.97 11.21 -9.90
C VAL A 165 -12.49 11.66 -11.27
N SER A 166 -12.45 12.98 -11.53
CA SER A 166 -12.95 13.55 -12.79
C SER A 166 -12.20 13.08 -14.03
N HIS A 167 -10.91 12.73 -13.87
CA HIS A 167 -10.06 12.28 -14.97
C HIS A 167 -9.86 10.75 -14.99
N SER A 168 -10.46 10.01 -14.05
CA SER A 168 -10.17 8.58 -13.87
C SER A 168 -10.56 7.73 -15.10
N ALA A 169 -11.71 7.98 -15.73
CA ALA A 169 -12.11 7.30 -16.95
C ALA A 169 -11.19 7.61 -18.13
N GLU A 170 -10.80 8.89 -18.31
CA GLU A 170 -9.84 9.29 -19.35
C GLU A 170 -8.47 8.64 -19.14
N ASN A 171 -8.02 8.55 -17.88
CA ASN A 171 -6.77 7.87 -17.54
C ASN A 171 -6.82 6.39 -17.92
N LEU A 172 -7.94 5.72 -17.68
CA LEU A 172 -8.12 4.31 -18.06
C LEU A 172 -8.09 4.13 -19.58
N ASP A 173 -8.79 4.98 -20.33
CA ASP A 173 -8.78 4.96 -21.80
C ASP A 173 -7.36 5.23 -22.34
N TRP A 174 -6.63 6.18 -21.74
CA TRP A 174 -5.24 6.48 -22.09
C TRP A 174 -4.32 5.28 -21.83
N LEU A 175 -4.48 4.56 -20.72
CA LEU A 175 -3.73 3.33 -20.42
C LEU A 175 -3.98 2.25 -21.47
N GLN A 176 -5.25 2.02 -21.86
CA GLN A 176 -5.59 1.07 -22.92
C GLN A 176 -4.97 1.45 -24.26
N ASN A 177 -4.97 2.74 -24.61
CA ASN A 177 -4.35 3.24 -25.84
C ASN A 177 -2.82 3.05 -25.83
N ASN A 178 -2.19 2.97 -24.66
CA ASN A 178 -0.77 2.68 -24.46
C ASN A 178 -0.47 1.19 -24.24
N GLY A 179 -1.45 0.31 -24.52
CA GLY A 179 -1.27 -1.14 -24.54
C GLY A 179 -1.50 -1.83 -23.19
N VAL A 180 -1.91 -1.12 -22.15
CA VAL A 180 -2.29 -1.74 -20.87
C VAL A 180 -3.52 -2.62 -21.06
N THR A 181 -3.48 -3.81 -20.49
CA THR A 181 -4.54 -4.81 -20.64
C THR A 181 -5.26 -5.06 -19.32
N PHE A 182 -6.58 -5.22 -19.43
CA PHE A 182 -7.48 -5.45 -18.30
C PHE A 182 -8.15 -6.82 -18.43
N SER A 183 -8.52 -7.42 -17.29
CA SER A 183 -9.26 -8.68 -17.25
C SER A 183 -10.71 -8.54 -17.75
N GLY A 184 -11.23 -7.32 -17.80
CA GLY A 184 -12.64 -7.02 -18.07
C GLY A 184 -13.54 -7.07 -16.82
N ILE A 185 -13.01 -7.45 -15.66
CA ILE A 185 -13.74 -7.47 -14.39
C ILE A 185 -13.72 -6.07 -13.77
N VAL A 186 -14.90 -5.61 -13.32
CA VAL A 186 -15.04 -4.40 -12.51
C VAL A 186 -15.87 -4.74 -11.28
N ASP A 187 -15.31 -4.58 -10.09
CA ASP A 187 -15.94 -4.91 -8.83
C ASP A 187 -15.53 -3.97 -7.68
N ASN A 188 -15.92 -4.33 -6.45
CA ASN A 188 -15.58 -3.59 -5.24
C ASN A 188 -14.45 -4.24 -4.44
N TYR A 189 -13.60 -5.08 -5.05
CA TYR A 189 -12.51 -5.79 -4.38
C TYR A 189 -12.98 -6.69 -3.20
N GLY A 190 -14.26 -7.06 -3.19
CA GLY A 190 -14.86 -7.89 -2.14
C GLY A 190 -15.23 -7.17 -0.85
N SER A 191 -14.72 -5.97 -0.59
CA SER A 191 -14.94 -5.24 0.66
C SER A 191 -15.23 -3.74 0.51
N GLY A 192 -14.98 -3.14 -0.66
CA GLY A 192 -15.27 -1.74 -0.92
C GLY A 192 -16.76 -1.42 -1.03
N LEU A 193 -17.11 -0.16 -0.88
CA LEU A 193 -18.48 0.32 -1.04
C LEU A 193 -18.90 0.45 -2.51
N PHE A 194 -17.95 0.70 -3.40
CA PHE A 194 -18.21 1.00 -4.81
C PHE A 194 -17.45 0.08 -5.75
N ASN A 195 -18.08 -0.31 -6.86
CA ASN A 195 -17.46 -1.12 -7.92
C ASN A 195 -16.53 -0.23 -8.78
N THR A 196 -15.38 0.11 -8.25
CA THR A 196 -14.40 1.00 -8.87
C THR A 196 -13.11 0.30 -9.31
N MET A 197 -12.87 -0.94 -8.86
CA MET A 197 -11.67 -1.71 -9.19
C MET A 197 -11.75 -2.26 -10.61
N HIS A 198 -10.83 -1.84 -11.45
CA HIS A 198 -10.61 -2.39 -12.79
C HIS A 198 -9.34 -3.25 -12.74
N TRP A 199 -9.53 -4.55 -12.76
CA TRP A 199 -8.44 -5.51 -12.62
C TRP A 199 -7.55 -5.57 -13.85
N TRP A 200 -6.23 -5.59 -13.64
CA TRP A 200 -5.28 -5.87 -14.72
C TRP A 200 -5.49 -7.26 -15.31
N ALA A 201 -5.01 -7.50 -16.53
CA ALA A 201 -4.86 -8.86 -17.04
C ALA A 201 -3.98 -9.66 -16.07
N ASP A 202 -4.37 -10.89 -15.78
CA ASP A 202 -3.74 -11.79 -14.79
C ASP A 202 -3.64 -11.19 -13.37
N ASN A 203 -4.42 -10.15 -13.07
CA ASN A 203 -4.47 -9.47 -11.77
C ASN A 203 -3.10 -8.98 -11.26
N ALA A 204 -2.18 -8.66 -12.17
CA ALA A 204 -0.83 -8.26 -11.81
C ALA A 204 -0.32 -7.09 -12.66
N GLY A 205 0.16 -6.04 -11.99
CA GLY A 205 0.80 -4.90 -12.65
C GLY A 205 2.05 -5.31 -13.44
N ALA A 206 2.78 -6.31 -12.96
CA ALA A 206 3.91 -6.90 -13.68
C ALA A 206 3.54 -7.48 -15.06
N VAL A 207 2.29 -7.86 -15.27
CA VAL A 207 1.78 -8.42 -16.52
C VAL A 207 0.99 -7.39 -17.32
N GLY A 208 -0.03 -6.78 -16.69
CA GLY A 208 -0.99 -5.92 -17.39
C GLY A 208 -0.52 -4.49 -17.61
N TYR A 209 0.38 -3.96 -16.77
CA TYR A 209 0.75 -2.54 -16.76
C TYR A 209 2.22 -2.28 -17.12
N VAL A 210 3.17 -2.80 -16.36
CA VAL A 210 4.59 -2.41 -16.43
C VAL A 210 5.21 -2.61 -17.82
N PRO A 211 5.08 -3.79 -18.47
CA PRO A 211 5.67 -4.01 -19.78
C PRO A 211 5.06 -3.10 -20.85
N ALA A 212 3.75 -2.88 -20.81
CA ALA A 212 3.05 -2.03 -21.77
C ALA A 212 3.50 -0.57 -21.68
N MET A 213 3.56 -0.04 -20.46
CA MET A 213 3.91 1.37 -20.25
C MET A 213 5.39 1.66 -20.48
N GLN A 214 6.27 0.71 -20.13
CA GLN A 214 7.69 0.83 -20.51
C GLN A 214 7.86 0.85 -22.04
N ALA A 215 7.24 -0.10 -22.75
CA ALA A 215 7.30 -0.16 -24.20
C ALA A 215 6.71 1.10 -24.87
N ALA A 216 5.61 1.64 -24.33
CA ALA A 216 5.02 2.88 -24.82
C ALA A 216 5.96 4.09 -24.63
N ALA A 217 6.62 4.21 -23.47
CA ALA A 217 7.60 5.26 -23.22
C ALA A 217 8.79 5.18 -24.18
N GLU A 218 9.35 3.97 -24.37
CA GLU A 218 10.46 3.73 -25.30
C GLU A 218 10.06 4.01 -26.76
N ALA A 219 8.86 3.59 -27.18
CA ALA A 219 8.33 3.86 -28.51
C ALA A 219 8.17 5.36 -28.80
N ASN A 220 7.89 6.15 -27.77
CA ASN A 220 7.80 7.62 -27.85
C ASN A 220 9.17 8.31 -27.66
N GLY A 221 10.26 7.56 -27.50
CA GLY A 221 11.64 8.08 -27.46
C GLY A 221 12.18 8.35 -26.05
N ALA A 222 11.49 7.93 -24.99
CA ALA A 222 12.07 7.95 -23.65
C ALA A 222 13.21 6.93 -23.53
N THR A 223 14.24 7.25 -22.75
CA THR A 223 15.37 6.37 -22.47
C THR A 223 15.38 5.98 -21.01
N PHE A 224 15.91 4.78 -20.70
CA PHE A 224 15.98 4.24 -19.35
C PHE A 224 17.44 3.94 -18.95
N ARG A 225 17.79 4.24 -17.71
CA ARG A 225 19.01 3.80 -17.04
C ARG A 225 18.57 3.00 -15.80
N PHE A 226 18.65 1.69 -15.91
CA PHE A 226 18.42 0.76 -14.80
C PHE A 226 19.68 0.61 -13.94
N ALA A 227 19.55 0.05 -12.74
CA ALA A 227 20.63 -0.10 -11.78
C ALA A 227 21.38 1.24 -11.56
N THR A 228 20.64 2.36 -11.61
CA THR A 228 21.17 3.72 -11.54
C THR A 228 20.35 4.56 -10.59
N ALA A 229 20.88 4.78 -9.38
CA ALA A 229 20.19 5.50 -8.31
C ALA A 229 20.44 7.01 -8.42
N ALA A 230 19.37 7.82 -8.48
CA ALA A 230 19.47 9.25 -8.25
C ALA A 230 19.87 9.52 -6.79
N THR A 231 20.87 10.36 -6.58
CA THR A 231 21.49 10.60 -5.26
C THR A 231 21.26 12.00 -4.71
N SER A 232 21.23 13.01 -5.59
CA SER A 232 20.99 14.39 -5.19
C SER A 232 20.49 15.25 -6.35
N LEU A 233 19.91 16.42 -6.04
CA LEU A 233 19.43 17.38 -7.03
C LEU A 233 20.55 18.30 -7.48
N VAL A 234 20.55 18.65 -8.75
CA VAL A 234 21.31 19.80 -9.28
C VAL A 234 20.48 21.05 -9.07
N ILE A 235 20.94 21.97 -8.22
CA ILE A 235 20.24 23.21 -7.92
C ILE A 235 21.06 24.39 -8.46
N ALA A 236 20.45 25.21 -9.32
CA ALA A 236 21.07 26.41 -9.85
C ALA A 236 21.15 27.52 -8.78
N GLU A 237 21.99 28.52 -8.99
CA GLU A 237 22.21 29.63 -8.06
C GLU A 237 20.92 30.41 -7.69
N ASN A 238 19.94 30.43 -8.58
CA ASN A 238 18.63 31.06 -8.35
C ASN A 238 17.62 30.18 -7.61
N GLY A 239 18.04 28.97 -7.15
CA GLY A 239 17.20 28.02 -6.45
C GLY A 239 16.34 27.11 -7.33
N THR A 240 16.45 27.22 -8.68
CA THR A 240 15.76 26.34 -9.61
C THR A 240 16.39 24.94 -9.61
N VAL A 241 15.59 23.91 -9.59
CA VAL A 241 16.07 22.53 -9.80
C VAL A 241 16.36 22.35 -11.30
N ALA A 242 17.61 21.99 -11.61
CA ALA A 242 18.17 21.94 -12.96
C ALA A 242 18.64 20.53 -13.35
N GLY A 243 18.29 19.51 -12.59
CA GLY A 243 18.66 18.13 -12.87
C GLY A 243 18.92 17.30 -11.63
N VAL A 244 19.57 16.15 -11.82
CA VAL A 244 19.96 15.24 -10.75
C VAL A 244 21.38 14.71 -10.94
N TYR A 245 22.02 14.34 -9.85
CA TYR A 245 23.17 13.44 -9.85
C TYR A 245 22.67 12.02 -9.59
N ALA A 246 23.29 11.05 -10.26
CA ALA A 246 22.98 9.65 -10.10
C ALA A 246 24.27 8.80 -10.08
N GLN A 247 24.18 7.61 -9.55
CA GLN A 247 25.28 6.65 -9.52
C GLN A 247 24.80 5.27 -9.93
N ASP A 248 25.55 4.62 -10.81
CA ASP A 248 25.28 3.23 -11.18
C ASP A 248 25.95 2.23 -10.22
N GLU A 249 25.67 0.93 -10.40
CA GLU A 249 26.24 -0.14 -9.57
C GLU A 249 27.79 -0.27 -9.68
N SER A 250 28.40 0.26 -10.74
CA SER A 250 29.85 0.29 -10.89
C SER A 250 30.51 1.46 -10.14
N GLY A 251 29.70 2.36 -9.59
CA GLY A 251 30.14 3.58 -8.93
C GLY A 251 30.38 4.75 -9.87
N GLN A 252 30.03 4.65 -11.18
CA GLN A 252 30.12 5.77 -12.10
C GLN A 252 29.08 6.83 -11.75
N VAL A 253 29.51 8.09 -11.74
CA VAL A 253 28.68 9.24 -11.42
C VAL A 253 28.17 9.90 -12.68
N LEU A 254 26.84 9.96 -12.80
CA LEU A 254 26.11 10.60 -13.88
C LEU A 254 25.55 11.95 -13.40
N GLN A 255 25.78 13.01 -14.14
CA GLN A 255 25.03 14.26 -14.02
C GLN A 255 24.00 14.33 -15.12
N VAL A 256 22.71 14.43 -14.77
CA VAL A 256 21.63 14.69 -15.70
C VAL A 256 21.22 16.16 -15.58
N ASN A 257 21.50 16.95 -16.57
CA ASN A 257 20.93 18.29 -16.67
C ASN A 257 19.54 18.18 -17.25
N ALA A 258 18.55 18.74 -16.55
CA ALA A 258 17.17 18.70 -16.98
C ALA A 258 16.46 20.03 -16.68
N LYS A 259 15.49 20.39 -17.52
CA LYS A 259 14.64 21.56 -17.30
C LYS A 259 13.58 21.32 -16.23
N ALA A 260 13.23 20.04 -16.00
CA ALA A 260 12.33 19.60 -14.95
C ALA A 260 12.74 18.22 -14.42
N VAL A 261 12.53 18.00 -13.11
CA VAL A 261 12.75 16.74 -12.39
C VAL A 261 11.44 16.25 -11.82
N ILE A 262 11.07 15.00 -12.11
CA ILE A 262 9.88 14.35 -11.56
C ILE A 262 10.32 13.23 -10.61
N LEU A 263 10.09 13.42 -9.32
CA LEU A 263 10.35 12.40 -8.30
C LEU A 263 9.19 11.40 -8.28
N ALA A 264 9.50 10.13 -8.51
CA ALA A 264 8.59 8.99 -8.59
C ALA A 264 9.18 7.76 -7.89
N SER A 265 9.96 7.98 -6.81
CA SER A 265 10.79 6.96 -6.15
C SER A 265 10.01 5.98 -5.27
N GLY A 266 8.70 6.19 -5.08
CA GLY A 266 7.80 5.27 -4.39
C GLY A 266 7.66 5.49 -2.89
N GLY A 267 8.14 6.62 -2.33
CA GLY A 267 7.98 6.98 -0.93
C GLY A 267 9.09 6.43 -0.02
N ILE A 268 8.76 6.25 1.27
CA ILE A 268 9.71 6.00 2.36
C ILE A 268 9.66 4.58 2.94
N GLY A 269 8.96 3.65 2.29
CA GLY A 269 8.50 2.37 2.87
C GLY A 269 9.55 1.49 3.55
N THR A 270 10.83 1.54 3.17
CA THR A 270 11.90 0.78 3.84
C THR A 270 12.84 1.65 4.68
N ASN A 271 12.51 2.94 4.83
CA ASN A 271 13.36 3.87 5.58
C ASN A 271 12.90 3.96 7.05
N THR A 272 13.52 3.15 7.92
CA THR A 272 13.18 3.07 9.34
C THR A 272 13.45 4.35 10.14
N GLU A 273 14.24 5.29 9.60
CA GLU A 273 14.47 6.60 10.22
C GLU A 273 13.33 7.59 9.91
N LEU A 274 12.66 7.43 8.75
CA LEU A 274 11.57 8.30 8.30
C LEU A 274 10.19 7.78 8.69
N LEU A 275 9.99 6.48 8.84
CA LEU A 275 8.71 5.87 9.20
C LEU A 275 8.11 6.44 10.50
N PRO A 276 8.89 6.74 11.57
CA PRO A 276 8.35 7.42 12.76
C PRO A 276 7.79 8.83 12.49
N GLU A 277 8.34 9.57 11.52
CA GLU A 277 7.81 10.87 11.14
C GLU A 277 6.43 10.75 10.45
N ALA A 278 6.14 9.60 9.83
CA ALA A 278 4.83 9.28 9.27
C ALA A 278 3.84 8.73 10.32
N GLY A 279 4.26 8.64 11.59
CA GLY A 279 3.41 8.19 12.69
C GLY A 279 3.53 6.70 13.04
N MET A 280 4.47 5.95 12.43
CA MET A 280 4.73 4.57 12.84
C MET A 280 5.49 4.58 14.17
N PRO A 281 4.98 3.91 15.23
CA PRO A 281 5.71 3.83 16.49
C PRO A 281 7.08 3.15 16.31
N GLN A 282 8.11 3.67 16.97
CA GLN A 282 9.49 3.16 16.85
C GLN A 282 9.59 1.68 17.20
N ASP A 283 8.87 1.26 18.22
CA ASP A 283 8.79 -0.12 18.68
C ASP A 283 7.99 -1.05 17.75
N ALA A 284 7.15 -0.50 16.82
CA ALA A 284 6.49 -1.28 15.78
C ALA A 284 7.44 -1.69 14.64
N LEU A 285 8.59 -1.03 14.51
CA LEU A 285 9.56 -1.34 13.46
C LEU A 285 10.27 -2.68 13.68
N ASP A 286 10.39 -3.12 14.95
CA ASP A 286 11.13 -4.33 15.31
C ASP A 286 10.39 -5.62 14.93
N ASP A 287 9.04 -5.58 14.93
CA ASP A 287 8.17 -6.75 14.69
C ASP A 287 7.42 -6.68 13.35
N MET A 288 7.72 -5.68 12.54
CA MET A 288 7.02 -5.42 11.28
C MET A 288 7.48 -6.36 10.17
N ILE A 289 6.54 -7.03 9.52
CA ILE A 289 6.78 -7.75 8.25
C ILE A 289 6.68 -6.74 7.12
N VAL A 290 7.74 -6.59 6.31
CA VAL A 290 7.80 -5.58 5.25
C VAL A 290 7.54 -6.22 3.89
N MET A 291 6.43 -5.87 3.24
CA MET A 291 6.12 -6.26 1.85
C MET A 291 6.62 -5.23 0.82
N CYS A 292 7.05 -4.06 1.26
CA CYS A 292 7.58 -3.03 0.39
C CYS A 292 8.89 -3.49 -0.29
N VAL A 293 9.04 -3.24 -1.59
CA VAL A 293 10.31 -3.59 -2.28
C VAL A 293 11.49 -2.80 -1.68
N PRO A 294 12.68 -3.42 -1.55
CA PRO A 294 13.82 -2.83 -0.82
C PRO A 294 14.32 -1.50 -1.40
N THR A 295 14.00 -1.20 -2.67
CA THR A 295 14.43 0.03 -3.35
C THR A 295 13.62 1.27 -2.96
N VAL A 296 12.51 1.12 -2.24
CA VAL A 296 11.67 2.25 -1.77
C VAL A 296 12.22 2.80 -0.45
N SER A 297 13.35 3.49 -0.51
CA SER A 297 14.17 3.92 0.63
C SER A 297 14.09 5.42 0.96
N GLY A 298 13.16 6.17 0.37
CA GLY A 298 12.97 7.59 0.66
C GLY A 298 13.91 8.53 -0.09
N ASP A 299 14.49 8.09 -1.18
CA ASP A 299 15.48 8.89 -1.94
C ASP A 299 14.84 10.18 -2.46
N GLY A 300 13.66 10.11 -3.08
CA GLY A 300 12.93 11.28 -3.57
C GLY A 300 12.57 12.25 -2.45
N PHE A 301 12.08 11.74 -1.32
CA PHE A 301 11.77 12.58 -0.17
C PHE A 301 13.01 13.27 0.40
N THR A 302 14.12 12.55 0.53
CA THR A 302 15.39 13.10 1.02
C THR A 302 15.92 14.20 0.11
N MET A 303 15.88 13.99 -1.22
CA MET A 303 16.26 14.99 -2.21
C MET A 303 15.36 16.22 -2.16
N ALA A 304 14.05 16.04 -2.10
CA ALA A 304 13.10 17.14 -2.00
C ALA A 304 13.25 17.94 -0.69
N ARG A 305 13.48 17.23 0.44
CA ARG A 305 13.74 17.86 1.75
C ARG A 305 15.00 18.73 1.69
N ALA A 306 16.06 18.27 1.04
CA ALA A 306 17.28 19.05 0.87
C ALA A 306 17.07 20.29 -0.03
N ALA A 307 16.11 20.26 -0.94
CA ALA A 307 15.68 21.42 -1.74
C ALA A 307 14.68 22.35 -1.01
N GLY A 308 14.33 22.04 0.24
CA GLY A 308 13.43 22.86 1.06
C GLY A 308 11.95 22.57 0.87
N CYS A 309 11.58 21.33 0.50
CA CYS A 309 10.18 20.95 0.40
C CYS A 309 9.50 20.96 1.77
N LYS A 310 8.22 21.29 1.78
CA LYS A 310 7.36 21.08 2.93
C LYS A 310 7.08 19.58 3.11
N SER A 311 7.38 19.05 4.29
CA SER A 311 7.04 17.66 4.63
C SER A 311 5.54 17.49 4.80
N TYR A 312 5.00 16.40 4.24
CA TYR A 312 3.63 15.93 4.47
C TYR A 312 3.60 14.65 5.33
N LEU A 313 4.75 14.10 5.71
CA LEU A 313 4.84 12.83 6.47
C LEU A 313 3.92 12.77 7.70
N PRO A 314 3.77 13.82 8.52
CA PRO A 314 2.88 13.76 9.68
C PRO A 314 1.39 13.55 9.34
N ASN A 315 1.02 13.69 8.07
CA ASN A 315 -0.35 13.51 7.57
C ASN A 315 -0.44 12.36 6.56
N ALA A 316 0.67 11.68 6.28
CA ALA A 316 0.71 10.54 5.40
C ALA A 316 -0.11 9.37 5.97
N SER A 317 -0.62 8.50 5.13
CA SER A 317 -1.27 7.27 5.58
C SER A 317 -0.33 6.08 5.47
N ILE A 318 -0.40 5.20 6.46
CA ILE A 318 0.35 3.94 6.47
C ILE A 318 -0.59 2.85 5.99
N GLN A 319 -0.22 2.16 4.90
CA GLN A 319 -0.93 0.99 4.43
C GLN A 319 -0.31 -0.26 5.03
N SER A 320 -1.10 -0.98 5.80
CA SER A 320 -0.69 -2.24 6.40
C SER A 320 -1.92 -3.09 6.74
N PHE A 321 -1.73 -4.39 6.89
CA PHE A 321 -2.74 -5.30 7.39
C PHE A 321 -2.14 -6.32 8.35
N CYS A 322 -2.99 -7.15 8.95
CA CYS A 322 -2.56 -8.10 9.96
C CYS A 322 -1.97 -9.35 9.33
N ALA A 323 -0.91 -9.86 9.95
CA ALA A 323 -0.31 -11.16 9.71
C ALA A 323 -0.24 -11.94 11.03
N ILE A 324 0.20 -13.18 10.99
CA ILE A 324 0.52 -13.97 12.18
C ILE A 324 2.04 -14.00 12.36
N GLU A 325 2.49 -13.69 13.57
CA GLU A 325 3.91 -13.68 13.90
C GLU A 325 4.56 -15.04 13.59
N GLY A 326 5.68 -15.01 12.87
CA GLY A 326 6.46 -16.19 12.52
C GLY A 326 5.91 -17.01 11.35
N PHE A 327 4.75 -16.64 10.77
CA PHE A 327 4.28 -17.28 9.55
C PHE A 327 5.17 -16.85 8.36
N PRO A 328 5.59 -17.79 7.51
CA PRO A 328 6.47 -17.48 6.39
C PRO A 328 5.77 -16.62 5.34
N MET A 329 6.54 -15.78 4.64
CA MET A 329 6.09 -15.18 3.40
C MET A 329 6.22 -16.23 2.29
N ASP A 330 5.10 -16.55 1.63
CA ASP A 330 5.07 -17.47 0.50
C ASP A 330 5.54 -16.73 -0.77
N THR A 331 6.64 -17.20 -1.36
CA THR A 331 7.27 -16.56 -2.52
C THR A 331 7.32 -17.46 -3.76
N GLU A 332 6.85 -18.71 -3.67
CA GLU A 332 6.94 -19.69 -4.74
C GLU A 332 5.55 -20.14 -5.23
N PRO A 333 5.31 -20.28 -6.53
CA PRO A 333 4.06 -20.79 -7.05
C PRO A 333 3.93 -22.33 -6.86
N PRO A 334 2.70 -22.86 -6.62
CA PRO A 334 1.45 -22.11 -6.46
C PRO A 334 1.38 -21.39 -5.09
N TYR A 335 1.13 -20.08 -5.13
CA TYR A 335 1.08 -19.28 -3.91
C TYR A 335 -0.13 -19.65 -3.06
N SER A 336 0.09 -19.83 -1.75
CA SER A 336 -0.98 -19.92 -0.77
C SER A 336 -1.71 -18.58 -0.66
N THR A 337 -3.04 -18.65 -0.54
CA THR A 337 -3.85 -17.47 -0.25
C THR A 337 -3.75 -17.03 1.22
N LEU A 338 -3.08 -17.84 2.07
CA LEU A 338 -2.88 -17.57 3.49
C LEU A 338 -1.60 -16.78 3.80
N ASN A 339 -0.89 -16.35 2.78
CA ASN A 339 0.44 -15.73 2.88
C ASN A 339 0.63 -14.88 4.16
N CYS A 340 1.72 -15.11 4.89
CA CYS A 340 1.98 -14.52 6.22
C CYS A 340 0.88 -14.81 7.27
N GLY A 341 0.00 -15.79 7.05
CA GLY A 341 -1.15 -16.08 7.91
C GLY A 341 -2.21 -14.97 7.93
N SER A 342 -2.17 -14.04 6.98
CA SER A 342 -3.08 -12.89 6.96
C SER A 342 -4.55 -13.28 7.01
N ALA A 343 -4.96 -14.35 6.33
CA ALA A 343 -6.34 -14.81 6.35
C ALA A 343 -6.81 -15.30 7.72
N ILE A 344 -5.94 -15.84 8.56
CA ILE A 344 -6.30 -16.21 9.95
C ILE A 344 -6.70 -14.95 10.72
N ALA A 345 -5.90 -13.90 10.61
CA ALA A 345 -6.19 -12.64 11.27
C ALA A 345 -7.36 -11.89 10.64
N THR A 346 -7.49 -11.91 9.29
CA THR A 346 -8.36 -10.98 8.56
C THR A 346 -9.66 -11.57 8.02
N CYS A 347 -9.94 -12.86 8.21
CA CYS A 347 -11.21 -13.44 7.75
C CYS A 347 -12.46 -12.99 8.54
N GLY A 348 -12.26 -12.31 9.66
CA GLY A 348 -13.34 -11.84 10.53
C GLY A 348 -14.04 -12.92 11.36
N LEU A 349 -13.65 -14.20 11.24
CA LEU A 349 -14.31 -15.32 11.93
C LEU A 349 -13.78 -15.58 13.35
N GLY A 350 -12.59 -15.07 13.68
CA GLY A 350 -12.05 -15.07 15.04
C GLY A 350 -12.46 -13.82 15.83
N ILE A 351 -12.04 -13.73 17.07
CA ILE A 351 -12.06 -12.49 17.86
C ILE A 351 -10.63 -12.02 18.11
N TRP A 352 -10.44 -10.71 18.22
CA TRP A 352 -9.17 -10.13 18.61
C TRP A 352 -9.21 -9.72 20.07
N VAL A 353 -8.20 -10.13 20.82
CA VAL A 353 -8.02 -9.71 22.20
C VAL A 353 -6.66 -9.03 22.36
N ASP A 354 -6.61 -8.02 23.23
CA ASP A 354 -5.40 -7.35 23.67
C ASP A 354 -4.71 -8.12 24.81
N GLN A 355 -3.65 -7.58 25.37
CA GLN A 355 -2.94 -8.18 26.50
C GLN A 355 -3.75 -8.17 27.82
N ASP A 356 -4.83 -7.39 27.90
CA ASP A 356 -5.77 -7.44 29.02
C ASP A 356 -6.87 -8.49 28.80
N ALA A 357 -6.73 -9.33 27.75
CA ALA A 357 -7.66 -10.37 27.31
C ALA A 357 -9.04 -9.83 26.91
N LEU A 358 -9.15 -8.57 26.54
CA LEU A 358 -10.39 -7.89 26.14
C LEU A 358 -10.48 -7.73 24.63
N ARG A 359 -11.67 -7.94 24.07
CA ARG A 359 -11.96 -7.48 22.69
C ARG A 359 -11.89 -5.96 22.63
N PHE A 360 -11.35 -5.42 21.56
CA PHE A 360 -11.13 -3.97 21.39
C PHE A 360 -11.70 -3.39 20.10
N THR A 361 -12.25 -4.20 19.21
CA THR A 361 -12.79 -3.76 17.93
C THR A 361 -13.83 -4.74 17.37
N ASP A 362 -14.49 -4.34 16.28
CA ASP A 362 -15.19 -5.23 15.36
C ASP A 362 -14.16 -5.87 14.42
N GLU A 363 -13.94 -7.16 14.53
CA GLU A 363 -12.92 -7.88 13.77
C GLU A 363 -13.27 -8.01 12.27
N SER A 364 -14.50 -7.71 11.87
CA SER A 364 -14.87 -7.64 10.45
C SER A 364 -14.22 -6.48 9.70
N ILE A 365 -13.75 -5.44 10.42
CA ILE A 365 -12.97 -4.34 9.84
C ILE A 365 -11.64 -4.80 9.26
N SER A 366 -11.16 -5.96 9.67
CA SER A 366 -9.95 -6.57 9.11
C SER A 366 -10.04 -6.84 7.61
N LEU A 367 -11.27 -6.93 7.08
CA LEU A 367 -11.51 -7.02 5.64
C LEU A 367 -11.23 -5.68 4.90
N THR A 368 -11.24 -4.57 5.62
CA THR A 368 -10.80 -3.25 5.15
C THR A 368 -9.42 -2.95 5.74
N PHE A 369 -8.41 -3.57 5.19
CA PHE A 369 -7.11 -3.77 5.80
C PHE A 369 -6.47 -2.53 6.43
N ASN A 370 -6.55 -1.37 5.87
CA ASN A 370 -5.87 -0.19 6.43
C ASN A 370 -6.54 0.43 7.66
N VAL A 371 -7.70 -0.08 8.08
CA VAL A 371 -8.38 0.38 9.29
C VAL A 371 -8.03 -0.51 10.49
N ALA A 372 -7.80 -1.80 10.24
CA ALA A 372 -7.53 -2.78 11.29
C ALA A 372 -6.16 -2.56 11.96
N THR A 373 -5.11 -2.32 11.18
CA THR A 373 -3.75 -2.16 11.72
C THR A 373 -3.60 -0.96 12.66
N PRO A 374 -4.16 0.23 12.38
CA PRO A 374 -4.17 1.32 13.33
C PRO A 374 -4.85 0.98 14.67
N ALA A 375 -5.87 0.12 14.66
CA ALA A 375 -6.51 -0.33 15.91
C ALA A 375 -5.51 -1.07 16.81
N ILE A 376 -4.57 -1.82 16.25
CA ILE A 376 -3.53 -2.53 17.00
C ILE A 376 -2.37 -1.58 17.37
N THR A 377 -1.84 -0.85 16.39
CA THR A 377 -0.64 -0.02 16.60
C THR A 377 -0.88 1.21 17.46
N CYS A 378 -2.10 1.78 17.46
CA CYS A 378 -2.44 2.97 18.24
C CYS A 378 -2.88 2.68 19.68
N MET A 379 -3.08 1.42 20.05
CA MET A 379 -3.50 1.05 21.41
C MET A 379 -2.38 1.16 22.46
N GLY A 380 -1.17 1.50 22.05
CA GLY A 380 -0.02 1.66 22.96
C GLY A 380 0.48 0.34 23.56
N ASN A 381 -0.17 -0.76 23.20
CA ASN A 381 0.13 -2.10 23.63
C ASN A 381 -0.10 -3.03 22.44
N ARG A 382 0.99 -3.50 21.84
CA ARG A 382 0.96 -4.15 20.54
C ARG A 382 0.84 -5.67 20.57
N GLU A 383 0.80 -6.25 21.77
CA GLU A 383 0.52 -7.66 21.89
C GLU A 383 -0.99 -7.87 21.79
N SER A 384 -1.41 -8.51 20.72
CA SER A 384 -2.78 -8.90 20.46
C SER A 384 -2.82 -10.27 19.83
N TYR A 385 -3.91 -10.99 20.08
CA TYR A 385 -4.10 -12.34 19.62
C TYR A 385 -5.42 -12.45 18.87
N VAL A 386 -5.43 -13.19 17.77
CA VAL A 386 -6.67 -13.71 17.20
C VAL A 386 -6.99 -15.03 17.89
N ILE A 387 -8.20 -15.13 18.48
CA ILE A 387 -8.72 -16.36 19.13
C ILE A 387 -9.69 -17.01 18.16
N PHE A 388 -9.49 -18.30 17.89
CA PHE A 388 -10.30 -19.06 16.94
C PHE A 388 -10.37 -20.55 17.30
N THR A 389 -11.10 -21.34 16.51
CA THR A 389 -11.24 -22.79 16.67
C THR A 389 -10.82 -23.53 15.41
N GLN A 390 -10.75 -24.86 15.46
CA GLN A 390 -10.46 -25.72 14.32
C GLN A 390 -11.36 -25.41 13.11
N THR A 391 -12.60 -24.98 13.33
CA THR A 391 -13.54 -24.59 12.27
C THR A 391 -12.96 -23.52 11.33
N LEU A 392 -12.20 -22.55 11.89
CA LEU A 392 -11.54 -21.53 11.06
C LEU A 392 -10.44 -22.16 10.20
N LEU A 393 -9.56 -22.97 10.78
CA LEU A 393 -8.48 -23.63 10.05
C LEU A 393 -9.03 -24.54 8.94
N ASP A 394 -10.06 -25.33 9.23
CA ASP A 394 -10.73 -26.18 8.25
C ASP A 394 -11.32 -25.36 7.10
N SER A 395 -11.89 -24.21 7.43
CA SER A 395 -12.45 -23.29 6.44
C SER A 395 -11.41 -22.71 5.49
N LEU A 396 -10.18 -22.53 5.96
CA LEU A 396 -9.05 -21.98 5.19
C LEU A 396 -8.27 -23.06 4.44
N SER A 397 -8.42 -24.34 4.78
CA SER A 397 -7.66 -25.47 4.22
C SER A 397 -8.33 -26.15 3.01
N ALA A 398 -9.27 -25.49 2.34
CA ALA A 398 -10.01 -26.09 1.23
C ALA A 398 -9.18 -26.20 -0.07
N ASP A 399 -8.21 -25.30 -0.27
CA ASP A 399 -7.25 -25.37 -1.36
C ASP A 399 -6.02 -26.19 -0.91
N PRO A 400 -5.48 -27.09 -1.74
CA PRO A 400 -4.29 -27.87 -1.39
C PRO A 400 -3.04 -27.03 -1.08
N ALA A 401 -2.82 -25.93 -1.78
CA ALA A 401 -1.68 -25.04 -1.54
C ALA A 401 -1.83 -24.32 -0.18
N ASP A 402 -3.05 -23.87 0.14
CA ASP A 402 -3.36 -23.26 1.45
C ASP A 402 -3.15 -24.27 2.59
N LYS A 403 -3.60 -25.51 2.39
CA LYS A 403 -3.40 -26.56 3.38
C LYS A 403 -1.92 -26.87 3.61
N GLU A 404 -1.13 -27.04 2.55
CA GLU A 404 0.30 -27.33 2.64
C GLU A 404 1.04 -26.19 3.34
N TYR A 405 0.74 -24.93 2.97
CA TYR A 405 1.28 -23.74 3.63
C TYR A 405 0.93 -23.70 5.12
N LEU A 406 -0.35 -23.89 5.45
CA LEU A 406 -0.84 -23.84 6.83
C LEU A 406 -0.20 -24.93 7.71
N ASP A 407 -0.13 -26.16 7.22
CA ASP A 407 0.49 -27.27 7.93
C ASP A 407 1.97 -26.96 8.23
N ALA A 408 2.73 -26.46 7.25
CA ALA A 408 4.13 -26.09 7.40
C ALA A 408 4.33 -24.88 8.35
N ALA A 409 3.46 -23.89 8.27
CA ALA A 409 3.51 -22.72 9.15
C ALA A 409 3.20 -23.09 10.60
N LEU A 410 2.18 -23.91 10.84
CA LEU A 410 1.82 -24.39 12.19
C LEU A 410 2.92 -25.27 12.78
N GLU A 411 3.59 -26.13 11.99
CA GLU A 411 4.70 -26.94 12.48
C GLU A 411 5.82 -26.08 13.12
N THR A 412 6.04 -24.88 12.58
CA THR A 412 7.10 -23.99 13.04
C THR A 412 6.69 -23.00 14.12
N THR A 413 5.40 -22.68 14.25
CA THR A 413 4.85 -21.62 15.11
C THR A 413 4.10 -22.11 16.33
N LEU A 414 3.59 -23.35 16.34
CA LEU A 414 2.93 -23.94 17.51
C LEU A 414 3.82 -23.94 18.75
N GLY A 415 3.28 -23.42 19.85
CA GLY A 415 3.99 -23.25 21.12
C GLY A 415 4.96 -22.06 21.15
N LYS A 416 4.93 -21.17 20.13
CA LYS A 416 5.74 -19.94 20.07
C LYS A 416 4.86 -18.70 19.87
N SER A 417 4.23 -18.59 18.73
CA SER A 417 3.32 -17.49 18.36
C SER A 417 1.91 -17.98 18.07
N VAL A 418 1.73 -19.27 17.88
CA VAL A 418 0.42 -19.94 17.82
C VAL A 418 0.33 -20.93 18.98
N PHE A 419 -0.76 -20.89 19.72
CA PHE A 419 -1.03 -21.74 20.87
C PHE A 419 -2.31 -22.53 20.64
N GLU A 420 -2.32 -23.78 21.15
CA GLU A 420 -3.46 -24.69 21.07
C GLU A 420 -3.79 -25.20 22.48
N ALA A 421 -5.06 -25.23 22.84
CA ALA A 421 -5.52 -25.65 24.17
C ALA A 421 -6.90 -26.31 24.13
N GLU A 422 -7.17 -27.12 25.16
CA GLU A 422 -8.46 -27.80 25.35
C GLU A 422 -9.45 -26.97 26.19
N SER A 423 -9.00 -25.86 26.82
CA SER A 423 -9.85 -24.92 27.55
C SER A 423 -9.38 -23.48 27.38
N TYR A 424 -10.29 -22.53 27.68
CA TYR A 424 -9.98 -21.08 27.63
C TYR A 424 -8.91 -20.68 28.65
N GLU A 425 -9.00 -21.29 29.86
CA GLU A 425 -8.04 -21.04 30.94
C GLU A 425 -6.63 -21.50 30.54
N GLN A 426 -6.52 -22.69 29.94
CA GLN A 426 -5.23 -23.19 29.43
C GLN A 426 -4.71 -22.31 28.30
N LEU A 427 -5.59 -21.85 27.39
CA LEU A 427 -5.20 -20.96 26.31
C LEU A 427 -4.66 -19.63 26.87
N ALA A 428 -5.34 -19.06 27.86
CA ALA A 428 -4.91 -17.83 28.53
C ALA A 428 -3.54 -17.98 29.18
N GLU A 429 -3.31 -19.10 29.90
CA GLU A 429 -2.01 -19.40 30.52
C GLU A 429 -0.87 -19.47 29.48
N LEU A 430 -1.12 -20.07 28.32
CA LEU A 430 -0.14 -20.16 27.22
C LEU A 430 0.19 -18.81 26.61
N CYS A 431 -0.77 -17.90 26.58
CA CYS A 431 -0.64 -16.54 26.04
C CYS A 431 -0.21 -15.51 27.09
N GLU A 432 0.02 -15.93 28.35
CA GLU A 432 0.32 -15.03 29.49
C GLU A 432 -0.80 -13.99 29.76
N LEU A 433 -2.07 -14.36 29.43
CA LEU A 433 -3.26 -13.56 29.66
C LEU A 433 -3.95 -13.95 30.98
N ASP A 434 -4.84 -13.09 31.51
CA ASP A 434 -5.66 -13.44 32.67
C ASP A 434 -6.73 -14.48 32.29
N PRO A 435 -6.69 -15.70 32.89
CA PRO A 435 -7.62 -16.78 32.52
C PRO A 435 -9.09 -16.44 32.79
N THR A 436 -9.36 -15.67 33.84
CA THR A 436 -10.74 -15.28 34.17
C THR A 436 -11.28 -14.28 33.13
N VAL A 437 -10.48 -13.29 32.79
CA VAL A 437 -10.89 -12.25 31.83
C VAL A 437 -11.06 -12.83 30.43
N LEU A 438 -10.13 -13.71 29.98
CA LEU A 438 -10.27 -14.34 28.66
C LEU A 438 -11.52 -15.22 28.58
N THR A 439 -11.79 -16.02 29.63
CA THR A 439 -13.00 -16.85 29.70
C THR A 439 -14.25 -16.01 29.62
N ASP A 440 -14.37 -14.96 30.45
CA ASP A 440 -15.51 -14.04 30.45
C ASP A 440 -15.71 -13.38 29.08
N THR A 441 -14.61 -12.98 28.43
CA THR A 441 -14.62 -12.35 27.10
C THR A 441 -15.18 -13.32 26.04
N ILE A 442 -14.70 -14.56 26.01
CA ILE A 442 -15.17 -15.57 25.04
C ILE A 442 -16.60 -15.98 25.32
N GLU A 443 -16.99 -16.20 26.60
CA GLU A 443 -18.38 -16.55 26.96
C GLU A 443 -19.35 -15.42 26.58
N MET A 444 -18.98 -14.16 26.81
CA MET A 444 -19.78 -13.02 26.38
C MET A 444 -19.94 -12.98 24.85
N TYR A 445 -18.87 -13.19 24.10
CA TYR A 445 -18.91 -13.24 22.64
C TYR A 445 -19.78 -14.42 22.13
N ASN A 446 -19.65 -15.61 22.72
CA ASN A 446 -20.50 -16.75 22.41
C ASN A 446 -21.99 -16.47 22.70
N GLY A 447 -22.26 -15.68 23.76
CA GLY A 447 -23.60 -15.17 24.05
C GLY A 447 -24.14 -14.25 22.92
N PHE A 448 -23.31 -13.42 22.32
CA PHE A 448 -23.70 -12.60 21.16
C PHE A 448 -23.94 -13.47 19.92
N CYS A 449 -23.10 -14.47 19.67
CA CYS A 449 -23.31 -15.42 18.57
C CYS A 449 -24.66 -16.13 18.68
N ALA A 450 -25.03 -16.57 19.89
CA ALA A 450 -26.32 -17.23 20.15
C ALA A 450 -27.53 -16.28 19.94
N GLN A 451 -27.35 -14.98 20.13
CA GLN A 451 -28.37 -13.96 19.91
C GLN A 451 -28.41 -13.46 18.46
N GLY A 452 -27.38 -13.76 17.64
CA GLY A 452 -27.23 -13.25 16.29
C GLY A 452 -26.92 -11.74 16.21
N PHE A 453 -26.45 -11.15 17.30
CA PHE A 453 -26.15 -9.72 17.40
C PHE A 453 -24.99 -9.47 18.38
N ASP A 454 -23.93 -8.80 17.90
CA ASP A 454 -22.82 -8.35 18.74
C ASP A 454 -23.20 -7.05 19.48
N GLY A 455 -23.48 -7.17 20.77
CA GLY A 455 -23.84 -6.03 21.63
C GLY A 455 -22.67 -5.15 22.05
N GLN A 456 -21.43 -5.51 21.69
CA GLN A 456 -20.23 -4.79 22.12
C GLN A 456 -19.69 -3.87 21.01
N PHE A 457 -19.47 -4.38 19.82
CA PHE A 457 -18.87 -3.62 18.71
C PHE A 457 -19.72 -3.64 17.44
N GLY A 458 -20.84 -4.37 17.40
CA GLY A 458 -21.73 -4.42 16.26
C GLY A 458 -21.21 -5.27 15.10
N LYS A 459 -20.32 -6.24 15.36
CA LYS A 459 -19.82 -7.19 14.35
C LYS A 459 -20.99 -7.80 13.58
N PRO A 460 -20.98 -7.73 12.22
CA PRO A 460 -22.09 -8.21 11.42
C PRO A 460 -22.39 -9.69 11.64
N ALA A 461 -23.68 -10.07 11.62
CA ALA A 461 -24.15 -11.40 11.99
C ALA A 461 -23.53 -12.54 11.16
N ASN A 462 -23.17 -12.27 9.90
CA ASN A 462 -22.50 -13.25 9.03
C ASN A 462 -21.04 -13.57 9.44
N PHE A 463 -20.44 -12.77 10.33
CA PHE A 463 -19.12 -12.99 10.92
C PHE A 463 -19.17 -13.51 12.36
N LEU A 464 -20.37 -13.67 12.94
CA LEU A 464 -20.52 -14.24 14.27
C LEU A 464 -20.31 -15.76 14.21
N ASN A 465 -19.12 -16.19 14.62
CA ASN A 465 -18.72 -17.60 14.67
C ASN A 465 -18.41 -17.98 16.12
N PRO A 466 -19.21 -18.84 16.77
CA PRO A 466 -19.00 -19.18 18.17
C PRO A 466 -17.70 -19.95 18.39
N LEU A 467 -17.00 -19.62 19.45
CA LEU A 467 -15.79 -20.30 19.90
C LEU A 467 -16.17 -21.34 20.96
N ALA A 468 -17.02 -22.32 20.60
CA ALA A 468 -17.69 -23.20 21.57
C ALA A 468 -17.01 -24.56 21.75
N GLU A 469 -16.28 -25.04 20.75
CA GLU A 469 -15.74 -26.41 20.74
C GLU A 469 -14.20 -26.39 20.64
N PRO A 470 -13.49 -27.14 21.49
CA PRO A 470 -12.06 -27.30 21.42
C PRO A 470 -11.63 -28.13 20.17
N PRO A 471 -10.35 -28.05 19.73
CA PRO A 471 -9.30 -27.24 20.31
C PRO A 471 -9.49 -25.76 20.03
N TYR A 472 -9.07 -24.93 21.00
CA TYR A 472 -9.03 -23.48 20.89
C TYR A 472 -7.63 -23.04 20.51
N TYR A 473 -7.55 -22.04 19.65
CA TYR A 473 -6.28 -21.49 19.19
C TYR A 473 -6.18 -20.00 19.53
N ALA A 474 -4.96 -19.57 19.82
CA ALA A 474 -4.59 -18.17 19.85
C ALA A 474 -3.37 -17.98 18.94
N ALA A 475 -3.43 -17.02 18.04
CA ALA A 475 -2.27 -16.67 17.22
C ALA A 475 -1.92 -15.18 17.43
N LYS A 476 -0.64 -14.91 17.69
CA LYS A 476 -0.15 -13.56 17.92
C LYS A 476 -0.19 -12.77 16.61
N ILE A 477 -0.84 -11.61 16.63
CA ILE A 477 -1.00 -10.77 15.45
C ILE A 477 0.25 -9.93 15.27
N SER A 478 0.75 -9.88 14.04
CA SER A 478 1.86 -9.02 13.61
C SER A 478 1.40 -8.02 12.56
N ASN A 479 2.16 -6.96 12.38
CA ASN A 479 1.87 -5.92 11.41
C ASN A 479 2.54 -6.26 10.06
N LEU A 480 1.74 -6.41 9.00
CA LEU A 480 2.20 -6.59 7.63
C LEU A 480 2.15 -5.25 6.92
N PHE A 481 3.29 -4.57 6.87
CA PHE A 481 3.45 -3.25 6.30
C PHE A 481 3.62 -3.29 4.78
N ILE A 482 2.90 -2.41 4.07
CA ILE A 482 2.94 -2.33 2.61
C ILE A 482 3.71 -1.08 2.15
N VAL A 483 3.17 0.12 2.42
CA VAL A 483 3.72 1.40 1.96
C VAL A 483 3.26 2.56 2.84
N VAL A 484 3.88 3.74 2.62
CA VAL A 484 3.39 5.03 3.12
C VAL A 484 2.91 5.85 1.94
N ASP A 485 1.67 6.34 2.02
CA ASP A 485 1.10 7.26 1.02
C ASP A 485 1.36 8.70 1.45
N GLY A 486 2.30 9.34 0.76
CA GLY A 486 2.66 10.73 0.99
C GLY A 486 4.05 10.91 1.59
N GLY A 487 4.50 12.12 1.55
CA GLY A 487 5.82 12.51 2.05
C GLY A 487 6.11 13.96 1.70
N ILE A 488 5.99 14.31 0.42
CA ILE A 488 6.27 15.63 -0.14
C ILE A 488 4.97 16.38 -0.36
N ALA A 489 4.87 17.61 0.15
CA ALA A 489 3.72 18.46 -0.13
C ALA A 489 3.72 18.93 -1.59
N THR A 490 2.61 18.72 -2.29
CA THR A 490 2.39 19.08 -3.68
C THR A 490 1.09 19.86 -3.87
N ASN A 491 0.89 20.42 -5.06
CA ASN A 491 -0.40 20.96 -5.49
C ASN A 491 -1.03 20.06 -6.59
N ILE A 492 -2.19 20.47 -7.14
CA ILE A 492 -2.88 19.73 -8.21
C ILE A 492 -2.07 19.59 -9.49
N ARG A 493 -1.02 20.37 -9.67
CA ARG A 493 -0.08 20.31 -10.80
C ARG A 493 1.12 19.39 -10.51
N ALA A 494 1.10 18.68 -9.37
CA ALA A 494 2.20 17.87 -8.83
C ALA A 494 3.50 18.66 -8.58
N GLU A 495 3.46 20.00 -8.54
CA GLU A 495 4.61 20.85 -8.21
C GLU A 495 4.93 20.70 -6.72
N VAL A 496 6.20 20.48 -6.38
CA VAL A 496 6.68 20.39 -4.98
C VAL A 496 6.59 21.76 -4.32
N LEU A 497 6.00 21.81 -3.13
CA LEU A 497 5.80 23.05 -2.37
C LEU A 497 6.84 23.20 -1.26
N ASN A 498 7.32 24.44 -1.03
CA ASN A 498 8.11 24.82 0.13
C ASN A 498 7.20 25.14 1.36
N ASP A 499 7.79 25.53 2.47
CA ASP A 499 7.04 25.86 3.72
C ASP A 499 6.07 27.03 3.55
N GLU A 500 6.34 27.97 2.67
CA GLU A 500 5.45 29.07 2.30
C GLU A 500 4.35 28.64 1.31
N ARG A 501 4.30 27.35 0.95
CA ARG A 501 3.38 26.77 -0.03
C ARG A 501 3.57 27.31 -1.46
N MET A 502 4.76 27.75 -1.77
CA MET A 502 5.15 28.17 -3.13
C MET A 502 5.83 27.00 -3.84
N PRO A 503 5.59 26.81 -5.15
CA PRO A 503 6.30 25.81 -5.93
C PRO A 503 7.82 26.02 -5.93
N ILE A 504 8.57 24.93 -5.76
CA ILE A 504 10.02 24.88 -6.02
C ILE A 504 10.19 24.74 -7.54
N PRO A 505 10.77 25.74 -8.23
CA PRO A 505 10.82 25.75 -9.69
C PRO A 505 11.57 24.54 -10.25
N GLY A 506 10.97 23.87 -11.23
CA GLY A 506 11.57 22.71 -11.91
C GLY A 506 11.44 21.39 -11.15
N LEU A 507 10.77 21.33 -9.99
CA LEU A 507 10.65 20.12 -9.17
C LEU A 507 9.19 19.67 -9.02
N TYR A 508 8.96 18.38 -9.32
CA TYR A 508 7.66 17.70 -9.25
C TYR A 508 7.78 16.42 -8.41
N ALA A 509 6.70 16.02 -7.72
CA ALA A 509 6.64 14.75 -7.00
C ALA A 509 5.31 14.06 -7.27
N VAL A 510 5.35 12.77 -7.57
CA VAL A 510 4.22 11.99 -8.04
C VAL A 510 4.12 10.65 -7.32
N GLY A 511 2.98 10.01 -7.46
CA GLY A 511 2.76 8.72 -6.81
C GLY A 511 2.87 8.83 -5.30
N LEU A 512 3.51 7.85 -4.66
CA LEU A 512 3.65 7.83 -3.21
C LEU A 512 4.61 8.89 -2.65
N ASP A 513 5.51 9.44 -3.47
CA ASP A 513 6.33 10.57 -3.04
C ASP A 513 5.47 11.82 -2.76
N GLY A 514 4.48 12.10 -3.62
CA GLY A 514 3.64 13.30 -3.59
C GLY A 514 2.16 13.04 -3.27
N ALA A 515 1.80 11.89 -2.72
CA ALA A 515 0.41 11.56 -2.43
C ALA A 515 -0.14 12.37 -1.25
N MET A 516 -1.01 13.32 -1.53
CA MET A 516 -1.72 14.14 -0.55
C MET A 516 -3.25 13.92 -0.59
N LEU A 517 -3.67 12.83 -1.23
CA LEU A 517 -5.07 12.49 -1.38
C LEU A 517 -5.68 12.09 -0.04
N TRP A 518 -4.92 11.34 0.76
CA TRP A 518 -5.31 10.83 2.06
C TRP A 518 -4.73 11.66 3.20
N HIS A 519 -5.32 11.50 4.39
CA HIS A 519 -4.85 12.15 5.61
C HIS A 519 -4.96 11.17 6.77
N ASN A 520 -3.86 10.51 7.10
CA ASN A 520 -3.70 9.47 8.11
C ASN A 520 -4.54 8.19 7.90
N VAL A 521 -5.44 8.15 6.92
CA VAL A 521 -6.29 7.00 6.64
C VAL A 521 -6.35 6.76 5.15
N TYR A 522 -5.98 5.55 4.72
CA TYR A 522 -6.25 5.03 3.39
C TYR A 522 -7.46 4.11 3.48
N THR A 523 -8.59 4.48 2.93
CA THR A 523 -9.79 3.65 2.94
C THR A 523 -9.85 2.73 1.73
N GLN A 524 -10.55 1.60 1.87
CA GLN A 524 -10.85 0.71 0.74
C GLN A 524 -12.28 0.86 0.21
N ASN A 525 -12.97 1.93 0.59
CA ASN A 525 -14.30 2.20 0.07
C ASN A 525 -14.33 2.24 -1.46
N MET A 526 -13.27 2.75 -2.05
CA MET A 526 -13.01 2.77 -3.49
C MET A 526 -11.68 2.07 -3.78
N PRO A 527 -11.67 0.76 -4.05
CA PRO A 527 -10.44 0.03 -4.33
C PRO A 527 -9.76 0.53 -5.61
N GLY A 528 -8.42 0.47 -5.63
CA GLY A 528 -7.58 0.90 -6.75
C GLY A 528 -7.19 2.38 -6.76
N THR A 529 -7.55 3.16 -5.73
CA THR A 529 -7.29 4.62 -5.67
C THR A 529 -5.81 4.98 -5.62
N CYS A 530 -4.97 4.18 -4.96
CA CYS A 530 -3.53 4.41 -4.92
C CYS A 530 -2.93 4.39 -6.34
N VAL A 531 -3.28 3.37 -7.13
CA VAL A 531 -2.82 3.24 -8.53
C VAL A 531 -3.38 4.37 -9.39
N ALA A 532 -4.65 4.75 -9.21
CA ALA A 532 -5.24 5.87 -9.93
C ALA A 532 -4.52 7.20 -9.63
N ASN A 533 -4.19 7.45 -8.36
CA ASN A 533 -3.39 8.61 -7.97
C ASN A 533 -1.99 8.58 -8.62
N ASN A 534 -1.35 7.40 -8.67
CA ASN A 534 -0.03 7.25 -9.27
C ASN A 534 -0.05 7.57 -10.77
N VAL A 535 -1.03 7.06 -11.52
CA VAL A 535 -1.21 7.34 -12.95
C VAL A 535 -1.55 8.81 -13.16
N HIS A 536 -2.53 9.32 -12.43
CA HIS A 536 -3.02 10.69 -12.58
C HIS A 536 -1.95 11.73 -12.29
N THR A 537 -1.24 11.62 -11.16
CA THR A 537 -0.19 12.56 -10.78
C THR A 537 1.01 12.47 -11.72
N GLY A 538 1.37 11.29 -12.22
CA GLY A 538 2.41 11.12 -13.23
C GLY A 538 2.11 11.89 -14.51
N ARG A 539 0.88 11.77 -15.05
CA ARG A 539 0.41 12.53 -16.21
C ARG A 539 0.38 14.04 -15.94
N ASN A 540 -0.13 14.46 -14.78
CA ASN A 540 -0.23 15.85 -14.39
C ASN A 540 1.15 16.51 -14.27
N ALA A 541 2.13 15.85 -13.67
CA ALA A 541 3.50 16.36 -13.59
C ALA A 541 4.13 16.55 -14.96
N ALA A 542 3.97 15.58 -15.86
CA ALA A 542 4.50 15.67 -17.23
C ALA A 542 3.86 16.83 -18.02
N ASN A 543 2.54 17.03 -17.90
CA ASN A 543 1.85 18.14 -18.53
C ASN A 543 2.26 19.50 -17.92
N SER A 544 2.39 19.57 -16.60
CA SER A 544 2.84 20.77 -15.89
C SER A 544 4.29 21.13 -16.21
N ALA A 545 5.16 20.12 -16.28
CA ALA A 545 6.56 20.31 -16.68
C ALA A 545 6.68 20.83 -18.12
N LYS A 546 5.88 20.32 -19.07
CA LYS A 546 5.82 20.86 -20.46
C LYS A 546 5.46 22.35 -20.48
N GLU A 547 4.47 22.77 -19.69
CA GLU A 547 4.04 24.16 -19.61
C GLU A 547 5.14 25.03 -18.98
N TYR A 548 5.77 24.54 -17.92
CA TYR A 548 6.89 25.21 -17.27
C TYR A 548 8.07 25.39 -18.21
N ILE A 549 8.47 24.35 -18.95
CA ILE A 549 9.57 24.40 -19.92
C ILE A 549 9.28 25.42 -21.03
N LYS A 550 8.03 25.51 -21.52
CA LYS A 550 7.64 26.50 -22.54
C LYS A 550 7.64 27.92 -22.01
N GLY A 551 7.39 28.16 -20.74
CA GLY A 551 7.41 29.47 -20.10
C GLY A 551 8.79 29.94 -19.66
N THR A 552 9.77 29.06 -19.64
CA THR A 552 11.16 29.34 -19.24
C THR A 552 12.13 29.53 -20.43
N VAL A 553 11.63 29.38 -21.65
CA VAL A 553 12.40 29.57 -22.91
C VAL A 553 12.23 30.98 -23.47
#